data_4de2636ed8c021663b245678115c82b1
#
_entry.id   4de2636ed8c021663b245678115c82b1
#
_cell.length_a   1.000
_cell.length_b   1.000
_cell.length_c   1.000
_cell.angle_alpha   90.00
_cell.angle_beta   90.00
_cell.angle_gamma   90.00
#
_symmetry.space_group_name_H-M   'P 1'
#
loop_
_entity.id
_entity.type
_entity.pdbx_description
1 polymer ?
#
loop_
_entity_poly.entity_id
_entity_poly.type
_entity_poly.pdbx_seq_one_letter_code
_entity_poly.pdbx_strand_id
1 'polypeptide(L)' 'MDVKDAKSKKLDLAVNIEHLISEFQKSTGCMIDSVEVINQSVIGEAIPTPVVILQARL' A
#
# COMPACT_ATOMS: atom_id res chain seq x y z
N MET A 1 2.58 -16.25 -13.09
CA MET A 1 3.36 -16.04 -11.85
C MET A 1 3.09 -17.18 -10.89
N ASP A 2 4.13 -17.77 -10.34
CA ASP A 2 4.03 -18.83 -9.36
C ASP A 2 3.47 -18.28 -8.04
N VAL A 3 2.74 -19.13 -7.31
CA VAL A 3 2.16 -18.77 -6.02
C VAL A 3 3.25 -18.38 -5.01
N LYS A 4 4.40 -19.06 -5.04
CA LYS A 4 5.53 -18.73 -4.15
C LYS A 4 6.08 -17.33 -4.45
N ASP A 5 6.20 -16.98 -5.73
CA ASP A 5 6.67 -15.66 -6.13
C ASP A 5 5.69 -14.57 -5.70
N ALA A 6 4.39 -14.84 -5.82
CA ALA A 6 3.37 -13.89 -5.40
C ALA A 6 3.41 -13.64 -3.89
N LYS A 7 3.61 -14.70 -3.10
CA LYS A 7 3.71 -14.56 -1.65
C LYS A 7 4.95 -13.79 -1.23
N SER A 8 6.09 -14.07 -1.88
CA SER A 8 7.33 -13.37 -1.59
C SER A 8 7.22 -11.88 -1.91
N LYS A 9 6.65 -11.56 -3.05
CA LYS A 9 6.44 -10.16 -3.46
C LYS A 9 5.45 -9.44 -2.55
N LYS A 10 4.46 -10.15 -2.05
CA LYS A 10 3.50 -9.60 -1.09
C LYS A 10 4.20 -9.21 0.20
N LEU A 11 5.08 -10.06 0.71
CA LEU A 11 5.85 -9.75 1.92
C LEU A 11 6.77 -8.56 1.71
N ASP A 12 7.47 -8.51 0.58
CA ASP A 12 8.33 -7.38 0.26
C ASP A 12 7.54 -6.07 0.19
N LEU A 13 6.37 -6.11 -0.42
CA LEU A 13 5.49 -4.95 -0.49
C LEU A 13 5.05 -4.50 0.90
N ALA A 14 4.66 -5.44 1.75
CA ALA A 14 4.23 -5.13 3.11
C ALA A 14 5.34 -4.46 3.91
N VAL A 15 6.57 -4.96 3.81
CA VAL A 15 7.73 -4.38 4.49
C VAL A 15 8.01 -2.97 3.97
N ASN A 16 7.93 -2.75 2.67
CA ASN A 16 8.13 -1.45 2.08
C ASN A 16 7.08 -0.44 2.55
N ILE A 17 5.82 -0.86 2.63
CA ILE A 17 4.74 -0.01 3.12
C ILE A 17 4.97 0.36 4.58
N GLU A 18 5.34 -0.61 5.42
CA GLU A 18 5.65 -0.35 6.83
C GLU A 18 6.78 0.67 6.97
N HIS A 19 7.81 0.54 6.16
CA HIS A 19 8.95 1.45 6.19
C HIS A 19 8.53 2.87 5.79
N LEU A 20 7.75 3.02 4.73
CA LEU A 20 7.27 4.32 4.28
C LEU A 20 6.36 4.98 5.31
N ILE A 21 5.48 4.22 5.93
CA ILE A 21 4.61 4.74 6.98
C ILE A 21 5.44 5.20 8.18
N SER A 22 6.41 4.40 8.57
CA SER A 22 7.30 4.75 9.70
C SER A 22 8.05 6.05 9.43
N GLU A 23 8.59 6.23 8.23
CA GLU A 23 9.28 7.47 7.86
C GLU A 23 8.34 8.67 7.88
N PHE A 24 7.14 8.51 7.37
CA PHE A 24 6.14 9.58 7.39
C PHE A 24 5.81 10.00 8.82
N GLN A 25 5.57 9.02 9.68
CA GLN A 25 5.23 9.31 11.08
C GLN A 25 6.35 10.02 11.81
N LYS A 26 7.60 9.65 11.53
CA LYS A 26 8.77 10.29 12.15
C LYS A 26 8.97 11.72 11.66
N SER A 27 8.75 11.96 10.37
CA SER A 27 9.02 13.27 9.79
C SER A 27 7.91 14.28 10.04
N THR A 28 6.67 13.84 10.22
CA THR A 28 5.52 14.73 10.37
C THR A 28 4.93 14.78 11.77
N GLY A 29 5.21 13.77 12.58
CA GLY A 29 4.57 13.62 13.89
C GLY A 29 3.13 13.13 13.81
N CYS A 30 2.64 12.83 12.63
CA CYS A 30 1.28 12.29 12.41
C CYS A 30 1.30 10.78 12.52
N MET A 31 0.19 10.21 12.99
CA MET A 31 0.03 8.76 13.00
C MET A 31 -0.94 8.32 11.91
N ILE A 32 -0.57 7.27 11.21
CA ILE A 32 -1.45 6.67 10.21
C ILE A 32 -2.40 5.70 10.93
N ASP A 33 -3.69 5.99 10.90
CA ASP A 33 -4.70 5.15 11.56
C ASP A 33 -5.14 4.00 10.66
N SER A 34 -5.24 4.22 9.38
CA SER A 34 -5.63 3.17 8.45
C SER A 34 -5.10 3.43 7.05
N VAL A 35 -4.91 2.33 6.33
CA VAL A 35 -4.52 2.35 4.93
C VAL A 35 -5.54 1.53 4.16
N GLU A 36 -6.17 2.14 3.18
CA GLU A 36 -7.16 1.47 2.35
C GLU A 36 -6.69 1.46 0.90
N VAL A 37 -6.79 0.31 0.25
CA VAL A 37 -6.43 0.18 -1.16
C VAL A 37 -7.69 -0.19 -1.94
N ILE A 38 -8.02 0.65 -2.92
CA ILE A 38 -9.15 0.43 -3.80
C ILE A 38 -8.62 0.17 -5.20
N ASN A 39 -8.98 -0.97 -5.78
CA ASN A 39 -8.59 -1.28 -7.15
C ASN A 39 -9.69 -0.80 -8.10
N GLN A 40 -9.32 0.13 -8.99
CA GLN A 40 -10.24 0.66 -9.98
C GLN A 40 -9.97 0.01 -11.32
N SER A 41 -11.03 -0.56 -11.92
CA SER A 41 -10.94 -1.13 -13.26
C SER A 41 -11.24 -0.05 -14.29
N VAL A 42 -10.33 0.11 -15.24
CA VAL A 42 -10.53 1.01 -16.37
C VAL A 42 -10.88 0.15 -17.59
N ILE A 43 -11.83 0.62 -18.38
CA ILE A 43 -12.24 -0.12 -19.61
C ILE A 43 -11.04 -0.29 -20.52
N GLY A 44 -10.76 -1.53 -20.89
CA GLY A 44 -9.64 -1.87 -21.76
C GLY A 44 -8.35 -2.24 -21.04
N GLU A 45 -8.29 -2.11 -19.73
CA GLU A 45 -7.12 -2.53 -18.95
C GLU A 45 -7.35 -3.91 -18.33
N ALA A 46 -6.34 -4.77 -18.43
CA ALA A 46 -6.38 -6.11 -17.86
C ALA A 46 -6.14 -6.11 -16.35
N ILE A 47 -5.42 -5.11 -15.85
CA ILE A 47 -5.04 -5.00 -14.44
C ILE A 47 -5.62 -3.70 -13.88
N PRO A 48 -6.40 -3.77 -12.78
CA PRO A 48 -6.94 -2.55 -12.18
C PRO A 48 -5.85 -1.65 -11.62
N THR A 49 -6.10 -0.35 -11.65
CA THR A 49 -5.19 0.64 -11.07
C THR A 49 -5.52 0.81 -9.59
N PRO A 50 -4.55 0.62 -8.69
CA PRO A 50 -4.80 0.80 -7.26
C PRO A 50 -4.83 2.28 -6.89
N VAL A 51 -5.76 2.63 -6.00
CA VAL A 51 -5.83 3.93 -5.36
C VAL A 51 -5.66 3.71 -3.87
N VAL A 52 -4.72 4.44 -3.26
CA VAL A 52 -4.42 4.29 -1.84
C VAL A 52 -4.99 5.48 -1.08
N ILE A 53 -5.80 5.20 -0.07
CA ILE A 53 -6.38 6.21 0.79
C ILE A 53 -5.76 6.06 2.18
N LEU A 54 -5.21 7.14 2.70
CA LEU A 54 -4.58 7.15 4.02
C LEU A 54 -5.41 8.00 4.98
N GLN A 55 -5.66 7.44 6.15
CA GLN A 55 -6.27 8.17 7.26
C GLN A 55 -5.19 8.48 8.27
N ALA A 56 -4.94 9.76 8.52
CA ALA A 56 -3.90 10.18 9.44
C ALA A 56 -4.45 11.14 10.47
N ARG A 57 -3.85 11.15 11.66
CA ARG A 57 -4.19 12.11 12.71
C ARG A 57 -2.92 12.63 13.37
N LEU A 58 -3.04 13.81 13.89
CA LEU A 58 -1.94 14.46 14.63
C LEU A 58 -1.83 13.92 16.05
#